data_84f5fb6e498bd5042083850bb00e9eec
#
_entry.id   84f5fb6e498bd5042083850bb00e9eec
#
_cell.length_a   1.000
_cell.length_b   1.000
_cell.length_c   1.000
_cell.angle_alpha   90.00
_cell.angle_beta   90.00
_cell.angle_gamma   90.00
#
_symmetry.space_group_name_H-M   'P 1'
#
loop_
_entity.id
_entity.type
_entity.pdbx_description
1 polymer ?
#
loop_
_entity_poly.entity_id
_entity_poly.type
_entity_poly.pdbx_seq_one_letter_code
_entity_poly.pdbx_strand_id
1 'polypeptide(L)'
;MAAPRSVTAQPGPDAPGAVSIIQGDNLAVAASLPSASFTLVYLDPPFNTGRTQERQVVTARRSFTIQQESEAGAGAVAESRGSDAAADSAVRRTEPATPPSEVRYGFHGHAYERVRGMLRAYDDRFDDYGAFLMPRLEQAWRLLADDGTLYLHLDYREAHYAKVMLDAVFGRDCFLNELIWAYDYGAKSRRRWPTKHDTILVYVKNPREYVFNSDDIDREPYMAPGLVTPEKAARGKLPTDVWWHTIVPTTGREKTGYPTQKPEGILRRIVRASSRPGDRVLDLFAGSGTTGAVASALGRDAVLVDDNPEAVRVMTVRMPHAEVAAFDE
;
A
#
# COMPACT_ATOMS: atom_id res chain seq x y z
N MET A 1 -6.51 8.62 -50.64
CA MET A 1 -7.63 8.93 -49.72
C MET A 1 -7.21 8.43 -48.35
N ALA A 2 -6.83 9.32 -47.44
CA ALA A 2 -6.46 8.97 -46.06
C ALA A 2 -7.75 8.88 -45.24
N ALA A 3 -7.90 7.81 -44.46
CA ALA A 3 -9.02 7.61 -43.55
C ALA A 3 -9.00 8.65 -42.43
N PRO A 4 -10.14 9.16 -41.98
CA PRO A 4 -10.18 10.14 -40.89
C PRO A 4 -9.76 9.48 -39.57
N ARG A 5 -8.81 10.09 -38.89
CA ARG A 5 -8.48 9.75 -37.51
C ARG A 5 -9.71 10.02 -36.63
N SER A 6 -10.18 8.99 -35.93
CA SER A 6 -11.23 9.14 -34.95
C SER A 6 -10.71 10.06 -33.83
N VAL A 7 -11.29 11.25 -33.72
CA VAL A 7 -11.13 12.14 -32.58
C VAL A 7 -11.90 11.50 -31.42
N THR A 8 -11.19 10.78 -30.56
CA THR A 8 -11.73 10.40 -29.24
C THR A 8 -11.96 11.70 -28.48
N ALA A 9 -13.20 11.97 -28.11
CA ALA A 9 -13.57 13.11 -27.27
C ALA A 9 -12.72 13.08 -26.00
N GLN A 10 -12.04 14.17 -25.69
CA GLN A 10 -11.34 14.30 -24.40
C GLN A 10 -12.38 14.20 -23.29
N PRO A 11 -12.16 13.34 -22.28
CA PRO A 11 -13.05 13.29 -21.12
C PRO A 11 -13.14 14.68 -20.48
N GLY A 12 -14.34 15.02 -19.99
CA GLY A 12 -14.53 16.28 -19.28
C GLY A 12 -13.65 16.36 -18.02
N PRO A 13 -13.41 17.56 -17.48
CA PRO A 13 -12.49 17.79 -16.36
C PRO A 13 -12.81 17.03 -15.06
N ASP A 14 -14.01 16.46 -14.95
CA ASP A 14 -14.50 15.70 -13.78
C ASP A 14 -14.60 14.18 -14.05
N ALA A 15 -14.18 13.68 -15.21
CA ALA A 15 -14.20 12.25 -15.48
C ALA A 15 -13.03 11.55 -14.79
N PRO A 16 -13.26 10.36 -14.17
CA PRO A 16 -12.16 9.58 -13.62
C PRO A 16 -11.19 9.17 -14.72
N GLY A 17 -9.88 9.21 -14.41
CA GLY A 17 -8.85 8.74 -15.35
C GLY A 17 -8.91 7.23 -15.54
N ALA A 18 -8.40 6.77 -16.69
CA ALA A 18 -8.28 5.35 -17.00
C ALA A 18 -7.29 4.65 -16.06
N VAL A 19 -7.56 3.37 -15.76
CA VAL A 19 -6.67 2.56 -14.92
C VAL A 19 -6.37 1.25 -15.64
N SER A 20 -5.08 0.95 -15.79
CA SER A 20 -4.57 -0.34 -16.26
C SER A 20 -3.86 -1.05 -15.12
N ILE A 21 -4.31 -2.27 -14.79
CA ILE A 21 -3.69 -3.15 -13.80
C ILE A 21 -3.00 -4.28 -14.56
N ILE A 22 -1.69 -4.42 -14.38
CA ILE A 22 -0.89 -5.43 -15.06
C ILE A 22 -0.31 -6.38 -14.01
N GLN A 23 -0.68 -7.66 -14.11
CA GLN A 23 -0.09 -8.70 -13.28
C GLN A 23 1.18 -9.23 -13.94
N GLY A 24 2.33 -9.10 -13.29
CA GLY A 24 3.59 -9.60 -13.80
C GLY A 24 4.81 -9.05 -13.05
N ASP A 25 6.00 -9.56 -13.41
CA ASP A 25 7.25 -9.00 -12.89
C ASP A 25 7.38 -7.53 -13.31
N ASN A 26 7.59 -6.67 -12.35
CA ASN A 26 7.56 -5.23 -12.57
C ASN A 26 8.72 -4.72 -13.43
N LEU A 27 9.88 -5.42 -13.45
CA LEU A 27 11.00 -5.06 -14.30
C LEU A 27 10.73 -5.42 -15.76
N ALA A 28 10.16 -6.60 -16.01
CA ALA A 28 9.77 -7.05 -17.35
C ALA A 28 8.66 -6.15 -17.92
N VAL A 29 7.62 -5.88 -17.13
CA VAL A 29 6.55 -4.94 -17.52
C VAL A 29 7.13 -3.55 -17.79
N ALA A 30 7.95 -3.00 -16.90
CA ALA A 30 8.56 -1.69 -17.09
C ALA A 30 9.34 -1.62 -18.39
N ALA A 31 10.12 -2.67 -18.74
CA ALA A 31 10.90 -2.72 -19.98
C ALA A 31 10.02 -2.63 -21.25
N SER A 32 8.77 -3.11 -21.20
CA SER A 32 7.80 -3.07 -22.33
C SER A 32 7.12 -1.71 -22.50
N LEU A 33 7.12 -0.87 -21.45
CA LEU A 33 6.45 0.42 -21.49
C LEU A 33 7.28 1.46 -22.28
N PRO A 34 6.61 2.40 -22.99
CA PRO A 34 7.30 3.42 -23.78
C PRO A 34 8.07 4.40 -22.86
N SER A 35 9.29 4.79 -23.30
CA SER A 35 10.11 5.79 -22.61
C SER A 35 9.41 7.14 -22.53
N ALA A 36 9.75 7.97 -21.52
CA ALA A 36 9.29 9.33 -21.35
C ALA A 36 7.75 9.49 -21.40
N SER A 37 7.01 8.52 -20.82
CA SER A 37 5.55 8.43 -20.95
C SER A 37 4.76 8.69 -19.66
N PHE A 38 5.45 8.95 -18.54
CA PHE A 38 4.80 9.18 -17.24
C PHE A 38 5.28 10.48 -16.61
N THR A 39 4.32 11.33 -16.23
CA THR A 39 4.62 12.59 -15.51
C THR A 39 4.90 12.31 -14.03
N LEU A 40 4.32 11.26 -13.47
CA LEU A 40 4.54 10.86 -12.08
C LEU A 40 4.85 9.36 -12.00
N VAL A 41 5.95 9.02 -11.35
CA VAL A 41 6.28 7.65 -10.93
C VAL A 41 6.32 7.61 -9.41
N TYR A 42 5.51 6.74 -8.81
CA TYR A 42 5.53 6.45 -7.38
C TYR A 42 5.95 5.00 -7.18
N LEU A 43 6.95 4.77 -6.35
CA LEU A 43 7.47 3.44 -6.03
C LEU A 43 7.47 3.23 -4.52
N ASP A 44 6.84 2.14 -4.08
CA ASP A 44 6.77 1.69 -2.69
C ASP A 44 7.25 0.23 -2.59
N PRO A 45 8.54 -0.04 -2.90
CA PRO A 45 9.07 -1.40 -2.94
C PRO A 45 9.08 -2.02 -1.53
N PRO A 46 9.22 -3.37 -1.42
CA PRO A 46 9.46 -4.02 -0.15
C PRO A 46 10.62 -3.37 0.61
N PHE A 47 10.50 -3.20 1.94
CA PHE A 47 11.44 -2.40 2.74
C PHE A 47 12.65 -3.17 3.27
N ASN A 48 12.87 -4.40 2.79
CA ASN A 48 13.95 -5.27 3.27
C ASN A 48 13.94 -5.42 4.80
N THR A 49 12.77 -5.72 5.36
CA THR A 49 12.60 -5.81 6.81
C THR A 49 13.25 -7.04 7.41
N GLY A 50 13.75 -7.97 6.59
CA GLY A 50 14.30 -9.26 6.98
C GLY A 50 13.23 -10.22 7.53
N ARG A 51 11.97 -9.98 7.25
CA ARG A 51 10.83 -10.75 7.74
C ARG A 51 9.85 -11.04 6.61
N THR A 52 9.29 -12.24 6.62
CA THR A 52 8.07 -12.49 5.84
C THR A 52 6.94 -11.64 6.42
N GLN A 53 6.34 -10.79 5.60
CA GLN A 53 5.20 -9.96 6.01
C GLN A 53 3.95 -10.81 5.98
N GLU A 54 3.47 -11.18 7.18
CA GLU A 54 2.30 -12.05 7.35
C GLU A 54 1.13 -11.27 7.96
N ARG A 55 -0.05 -11.44 7.41
CA ARG A 55 -1.27 -10.95 8.02
C ARG A 55 -2.23 -12.08 8.30
N GLN A 56 -2.55 -12.28 9.58
CA GLN A 56 -3.68 -13.11 9.99
C GLN A 56 -4.98 -12.34 9.79
N VAL A 57 -5.84 -12.80 8.90
CA VAL A 57 -7.21 -12.30 8.80
C VAL A 57 -8.01 -12.93 9.92
N VAL A 58 -8.34 -12.13 10.93
CA VAL A 58 -9.20 -12.57 12.04
C VAL A 58 -10.61 -12.11 11.74
N THR A 59 -11.48 -13.05 11.38
CA THR A 59 -12.92 -12.80 11.24
C THR A 59 -13.61 -13.20 12.52
N ALA A 60 -14.28 -12.26 13.18
CA ALA A 60 -15.14 -12.57 14.33
C ALA A 60 -16.52 -13.00 13.81
N ARG A 61 -16.91 -14.24 14.03
CA ARG A 61 -18.27 -14.72 13.75
C ARG A 61 -19.06 -14.69 15.05
N ARG A 62 -20.25 -14.07 15.02
CA ARG A 62 -21.18 -14.11 16.14
C ARG A 62 -21.76 -15.53 16.20
N SER A 63 -21.49 -16.27 17.27
CA SER A 63 -22.10 -17.58 17.49
C SER A 63 -23.49 -17.38 18.13
N PHE A 64 -24.52 -17.84 17.44
CA PHE A 64 -25.86 -17.99 18.04
C PHE A 64 -25.93 -19.38 18.70
N THR A 65 -25.84 -19.42 20.01
CA THR A 65 -26.20 -20.64 20.74
C THR A 65 -27.71 -20.69 20.81
N ILE A 66 -28.34 -21.63 20.08
CA ILE A 66 -29.73 -21.97 20.30
C ILE A 66 -29.73 -22.81 21.59
N GLN A 67 -30.17 -22.19 22.69
CA GLN A 67 -30.53 -23.00 23.90
C GLN A 67 -31.76 -23.80 23.55
N GLN A 68 -31.59 -25.10 23.31
CA GLN A 68 -32.67 -26.04 23.48
C GLN A 68 -32.80 -26.31 24.99
N GLU A 69 -33.84 -25.80 25.59
CA GLU A 69 -34.35 -26.29 26.88
C GLU A 69 -34.77 -27.75 26.71
N SER A 70 -34.04 -28.65 27.32
CA SER A 70 -34.55 -29.98 27.60
C SER A 70 -34.62 -30.15 29.10
N GLU A 71 -35.87 -30.15 29.58
CA GLU A 71 -36.22 -30.63 30.91
C GLU A 71 -35.89 -32.11 31.06
N ALA A 72 -35.63 -32.45 32.30
CA ALA A 72 -35.84 -33.72 32.99
C ALA A 72 -34.66 -34.70 33.13
N GLY A 73 -34.41 -34.99 34.38
CA GLY A 73 -34.26 -36.34 34.84
C GLY A 73 -32.99 -36.66 35.63
N ALA A 74 -33.19 -36.75 36.90
CA ALA A 74 -32.27 -37.23 37.92
C ALA A 74 -31.72 -38.66 37.66
N GLY A 75 -30.49 -38.91 38.16
CA GLY A 75 -30.24 -40.27 38.66
C GLY A 75 -28.86 -40.85 38.45
N ALA A 76 -28.16 -40.99 39.59
CA ALA A 76 -27.30 -42.13 39.95
C ALA A 76 -25.86 -42.26 39.42
N VAL A 77 -24.97 -42.04 40.33
CA VAL A 77 -23.72 -42.71 40.73
C VAL A 77 -23.42 -44.07 40.13
N ALA A 78 -22.20 -44.32 39.65
CA ALA A 78 -21.37 -45.47 40.01
C ALA A 78 -19.94 -45.39 39.47
N GLU A 79 -19.02 -45.69 40.38
CA GLU A 79 -17.58 -45.93 40.17
C GLU A 79 -17.30 -47.18 39.33
N SER A 80 -16.15 -47.23 38.63
CA SER A 80 -15.05 -48.19 38.94
C SER A 80 -14.02 -48.31 37.83
N ARG A 81 -12.78 -48.09 38.20
CA ARG A 81 -11.52 -48.85 38.02
C ARG A 81 -11.32 -49.70 36.75
N GLY A 82 -10.21 -49.40 36.07
CA GLY A 82 -9.07 -50.33 36.04
C GLY A 82 -8.70 -50.95 34.71
N SER A 83 -7.45 -50.77 34.40
CA SER A 83 -6.41 -51.69 33.91
C SER A 83 -6.03 -51.70 32.43
N ASP A 84 -4.75 -51.48 32.29
CA ASP A 84 -3.70 -51.86 31.31
C ASP A 84 -4.05 -52.81 30.15
N ALA A 85 -3.51 -52.54 28.94
CA ALA A 85 -2.42 -53.24 28.27
C ALA A 85 -2.24 -52.88 26.79
N ALA A 86 -0.99 -52.54 26.49
CA ALA A 86 -0.15 -52.87 25.34
C ALA A 86 -0.61 -52.79 23.86
N ALA A 87 0.13 -51.95 23.14
CA ALA A 87 0.76 -52.10 21.83
C ALA A 87 -0.03 -52.69 20.63
N ASP A 88 -0.21 -51.88 19.58
CA ASP A 88 0.38 -52.21 18.27
C ASP A 88 0.43 -50.99 17.34
N SER A 89 1.45 -51.01 16.48
CA SER A 89 1.88 -49.94 15.60
C SER A 89 1.03 -49.89 14.32
N ALA A 90 0.39 -48.73 14.06
CA ALA A 90 -0.05 -48.38 12.70
C ALA A 90 0.17 -46.89 12.47
N VAL A 91 1.07 -46.59 11.55
CA VAL A 91 1.34 -45.27 11.01
C VAL A 91 0.08 -44.69 10.37
N ARG A 92 -0.66 -43.87 11.10
CA ARG A 92 -1.71 -43.02 10.54
C ARG A 92 -1.08 -41.66 10.21
N ARG A 93 -1.17 -41.30 8.93
CA ARG A 93 -0.94 -39.91 8.46
C ARG A 93 -1.90 -39.01 9.23
N THR A 94 -1.35 -38.20 10.11
CA THR A 94 -2.09 -37.15 10.80
C THR A 94 -2.29 -35.97 9.85
N GLU A 95 -3.53 -35.70 9.49
CA GLU A 95 -3.95 -34.40 8.97
C GLU A 95 -3.60 -33.32 10.01
N PRO A 96 -3.22 -32.10 9.59
CA PRO A 96 -2.87 -31.04 10.53
C PRO A 96 -4.10 -30.67 11.36
N ALA A 97 -4.00 -30.86 12.67
CA ALA A 97 -5.02 -30.51 13.63
C ALA A 97 -5.37 -29.02 13.53
N THR A 98 -6.64 -28.72 13.32
CA THR A 98 -7.20 -27.37 13.42
C THR A 98 -6.92 -26.82 14.82
N PRO A 99 -6.24 -25.67 14.95
CA PRO A 99 -5.97 -25.10 16.27
C PRO A 99 -7.28 -24.74 16.99
N PRO A 100 -7.35 -24.85 18.33
CA PRO A 100 -8.56 -24.62 19.10
C PRO A 100 -9.08 -23.21 18.89
N SER A 101 -10.39 -23.07 18.68
CA SER A 101 -11.08 -21.79 18.59
C SER A 101 -11.11 -21.10 19.97
N GLU A 102 -10.58 -19.88 20.02
CA GLU A 102 -10.59 -19.05 21.23
C GLU A 102 -11.90 -18.24 21.28
N VAL A 103 -12.83 -18.63 22.13
CA VAL A 103 -14.08 -17.89 22.35
C VAL A 103 -13.81 -16.72 23.30
N ARG A 104 -14.10 -15.48 22.86
CA ARG A 104 -14.04 -14.28 23.69
C ARG A 104 -15.42 -13.65 23.82
N TYR A 105 -15.71 -13.12 25.01
CA TYR A 105 -16.95 -12.41 25.29
C TYR A 105 -16.74 -10.91 25.08
N GLY A 106 -17.59 -10.30 24.27
CA GLY A 106 -17.58 -8.84 24.03
C GLY A 106 -18.34 -8.06 25.10
N PHE A 107 -18.32 -6.74 25.00
CA PHE A 107 -18.80 -5.78 26.01
C PHE A 107 -20.30 -5.92 26.38
N HIS A 108 -21.09 -6.69 25.64
CA HIS A 108 -22.52 -6.98 25.93
C HIS A 108 -22.79 -8.48 26.11
N GLY A 109 -21.79 -9.26 26.57
CA GLY A 109 -21.99 -10.69 26.88
C GLY A 109 -22.17 -11.62 25.68
N HIS A 110 -22.01 -11.13 24.45
CA HIS A 110 -22.06 -11.97 23.25
C HIS A 110 -20.77 -12.76 23.07
N ALA A 111 -20.88 -14.06 22.81
CA ALA A 111 -19.75 -14.91 22.49
C ALA A 111 -19.34 -14.71 21.02
N TYR A 112 -18.04 -14.55 20.78
CA TYR A 112 -17.45 -14.45 19.45
C TYR A 112 -16.42 -15.55 19.27
N GLU A 113 -16.55 -16.33 18.22
CA GLU A 113 -15.57 -17.31 17.81
C GLU A 113 -14.54 -16.65 16.89
N ARG A 114 -13.26 -16.78 17.24
CA ARG A 114 -12.16 -16.25 16.46
C ARG A 114 -11.74 -17.28 15.41
N VAL A 115 -12.20 -17.11 14.19
CA VAL A 115 -11.76 -17.95 13.06
C VAL A 115 -10.45 -17.34 12.50
N ARG A 116 -9.36 -18.12 12.58
CA ARG A 116 -8.10 -17.76 11.91
C ARG A 116 -8.26 -18.04 10.43
N GLY A 117 -8.31 -16.99 9.62
CA GLY A 117 -8.29 -17.08 8.16
C GLY A 117 -6.88 -17.34 7.61
N MET A 118 -6.82 -17.59 6.30
CA MET A 118 -5.57 -17.90 5.58
C MET A 118 -4.51 -16.84 5.82
N LEU A 119 -3.28 -17.26 6.10
CA LEU A 119 -2.10 -16.40 6.23
C LEU A 119 -1.81 -15.78 4.86
N ARG A 120 -1.77 -14.47 4.79
CA ARG A 120 -1.28 -13.73 3.61
C ARG A 120 0.13 -13.30 3.92
N ALA A 121 1.08 -13.77 3.13
CA ALA A 121 2.48 -13.50 3.33
C ALA A 121 3.14 -13.08 2.02
N TYR A 122 4.06 -12.12 2.06
CA TYR A 122 5.05 -11.89 1.03
C TYR A 122 6.45 -11.86 1.67
N ASP A 123 7.46 -12.30 0.94
CA ASP A 123 8.83 -12.31 1.43
C ASP A 123 9.46 -10.91 1.25
N ASP A 124 9.99 -10.36 2.33
CA ASP A 124 10.62 -9.03 2.38
C ASP A 124 12.06 -9.20 2.91
N ARG A 125 12.78 -10.18 2.32
CA ARG A 125 14.19 -10.46 2.60
C ARG A 125 14.96 -10.46 1.31
N PHE A 126 16.02 -9.68 1.27
CA PHE A 126 16.91 -9.57 0.14
C PHE A 126 18.36 -9.75 0.61
N ASP A 127 19.11 -10.62 -0.05
CA ASP A 127 20.55 -10.76 0.19
C ASP A 127 21.30 -9.54 -0.34
N ASP A 128 20.85 -8.98 -1.47
CA ASP A 128 21.34 -7.74 -2.06
C ASP A 128 20.17 -6.87 -2.53
N TYR A 129 19.73 -5.98 -1.66
CA TYR A 129 18.64 -5.05 -1.96
C TYR A 129 19.01 -4.05 -3.05
N GLY A 130 20.30 -3.69 -3.15
CA GLY A 130 20.77 -2.80 -4.20
C GLY A 130 20.62 -3.40 -5.58
N ALA A 131 20.95 -4.69 -5.74
CA ALA A 131 20.78 -5.41 -7.00
C ALA A 131 19.29 -5.55 -7.39
N PHE A 132 18.39 -5.65 -6.42
CA PHE A 132 16.95 -5.63 -6.66
C PHE A 132 16.45 -4.26 -7.09
N LEU A 133 16.86 -3.20 -6.39
CA LEU A 133 16.30 -1.86 -6.57
C LEU A 133 16.88 -1.11 -7.79
N MET A 134 18.19 -1.23 -8.05
CA MET A 134 18.89 -0.45 -9.07
C MET A 134 18.26 -0.56 -10.47
N PRO A 135 18.00 -1.75 -11.03
CA PRO A 135 17.38 -1.85 -12.37
C PRO A 135 16.01 -1.18 -12.45
N ARG A 136 15.25 -1.15 -11.35
CA ARG A 136 13.93 -0.52 -11.26
C ARG A 136 14.03 1.00 -11.22
N LEU A 137 15.06 1.55 -10.58
CA LEU A 137 15.36 2.98 -10.61
C LEU A 137 15.79 3.45 -12.01
N GLU A 138 16.58 2.64 -12.73
CA GLU A 138 16.96 2.90 -14.12
C GLU A 138 15.72 2.91 -15.04
N GLN A 139 14.79 1.97 -14.84
CA GLN A 139 13.53 1.97 -15.57
C GLN A 139 12.66 3.17 -15.20
N ALA A 140 12.57 3.54 -13.92
CA ALA A 140 11.85 4.75 -13.51
C ALA A 140 12.40 6.01 -14.21
N TRP A 141 13.74 6.15 -14.27
CA TRP A 141 14.39 7.22 -15.03
C TRP A 141 14.00 7.22 -16.51
N ARG A 142 14.04 6.07 -17.16
CA ARG A 142 13.69 5.93 -18.58
C ARG A 142 12.22 6.27 -18.86
N LEU A 143 11.32 5.84 -17.96
CA LEU A 143 9.87 5.99 -18.12
C LEU A 143 9.35 7.38 -17.80
N LEU A 144 10.06 8.16 -16.98
CA LEU A 144 9.69 9.53 -16.67
C LEU A 144 9.74 10.42 -17.90
N ALA A 145 8.68 11.22 -18.10
CA ALA A 145 8.65 12.35 -19.02
C ALA A 145 9.68 13.41 -18.63
N ASP A 146 10.02 14.30 -19.54
CA ASP A 146 11.07 15.32 -19.28
C ASP A 146 10.71 16.26 -18.12
N ASP A 147 9.41 16.54 -17.91
CA ASP A 147 8.87 17.31 -16.79
C ASP A 147 8.42 16.44 -15.60
N GLY A 148 8.76 15.15 -15.61
CA GLY A 148 8.27 14.15 -14.67
C GLY A 148 9.01 14.11 -13.34
N THR A 149 8.33 13.57 -12.32
CA THR A 149 8.80 13.43 -10.94
C THR A 149 8.70 11.99 -10.45
N LEU A 150 9.77 11.51 -9.80
CA LEU A 150 9.81 10.24 -9.06
C LEU A 150 9.62 10.50 -7.57
N TYR A 151 8.77 9.70 -6.94
CA TYR A 151 8.66 9.55 -5.49
C TYR A 151 9.02 8.12 -5.12
N LEU A 152 10.12 7.92 -4.40
CA LEU A 152 10.55 6.61 -3.89
C LEU A 152 10.31 6.55 -2.38
N HIS A 153 9.39 5.70 -1.97
CA HIS A 153 8.96 5.55 -0.58
C HIS A 153 9.68 4.36 0.06
N LEU A 154 10.39 4.62 1.14
CA LEU A 154 11.16 3.62 1.88
C LEU A 154 11.14 3.94 3.36
N ASP A 155 11.51 2.97 4.19
CA ASP A 155 11.80 3.23 5.59
C ASP A 155 13.30 3.54 5.82
N TYR A 156 13.66 3.81 7.06
CA TYR A 156 15.00 4.22 7.48
C TYR A 156 16.11 3.21 7.16
N ARG A 157 15.79 1.94 6.86
CA ARG A 157 16.78 0.90 6.60
C ARG A 157 17.46 1.09 5.25
N GLU A 158 16.68 1.38 4.24
CA GLU A 158 17.15 1.42 2.85
C GLU A 158 17.15 2.83 2.23
N ALA A 159 16.46 3.80 2.84
CA ALA A 159 16.31 5.15 2.27
C ALA A 159 17.65 5.83 1.96
N HIS A 160 18.63 5.71 2.84
CA HIS A 160 19.94 6.36 2.66
C HIS A 160 20.79 5.70 1.56
N TYR A 161 20.72 4.37 1.42
CA TYR A 161 21.38 3.65 0.34
C TYR A 161 20.69 3.95 -1.01
N ALA A 162 19.36 3.95 -1.03
CA ALA A 162 18.58 4.30 -2.21
C ALA A 162 18.84 5.75 -2.66
N LYS A 163 19.05 6.69 -1.71
CA LYS A 163 19.46 8.08 -2.03
C LYS A 163 20.76 8.12 -2.84
N VAL A 164 21.76 7.33 -2.46
CA VAL A 164 23.03 7.25 -3.18
C VAL A 164 22.85 6.65 -4.59
N MET A 165 22.01 5.60 -4.70
CA MET A 165 21.68 4.99 -5.99
C MET A 165 20.94 5.98 -6.90
N LEU A 166 19.98 6.72 -6.38
CA LEU A 166 19.25 7.75 -7.13
C LEU A 166 20.17 8.88 -7.57
N ASP A 167 21.13 9.30 -6.75
CA ASP A 167 22.14 10.27 -7.14
C ASP A 167 23.01 9.78 -8.32
N ALA A 168 23.27 8.47 -8.40
CA ALA A 168 24.01 7.87 -9.51
C ALA A 168 23.19 7.80 -10.80
N VAL A 169 21.89 7.49 -10.70
CA VAL A 169 20.98 7.33 -11.85
C VAL A 169 20.47 8.68 -12.37
N PHE A 170 19.98 9.52 -11.47
CA PHE A 170 19.33 10.79 -11.79
C PHE A 170 20.31 11.99 -11.84
N GLY A 171 21.38 11.91 -11.06
CA GLY A 171 22.23 13.06 -10.75
C GLY A 171 21.77 13.81 -9.50
N ARG A 172 22.73 14.35 -8.75
CA ARG A 172 22.43 15.05 -7.48
C ARG A 172 21.60 16.32 -7.67
N ASP A 173 21.74 16.98 -8.81
CA ASP A 173 21.00 18.20 -9.13
C ASP A 173 19.50 17.94 -9.37
N CYS A 174 19.12 16.70 -9.62
CA CYS A 174 17.73 16.27 -9.81
C CYS A 174 17.01 15.95 -8.48
N PHE A 175 17.71 15.96 -7.36
CA PHE A 175 17.13 15.76 -6.04
C PHE A 175 16.38 17.01 -5.59
N LEU A 176 15.07 16.89 -5.28
CA LEU A 176 14.28 18.00 -4.77
C LEU A 176 14.13 17.96 -3.27
N ASN A 177 13.61 16.86 -2.71
CA ASN A 177 13.27 16.76 -1.30
C ASN A 177 13.46 15.35 -0.75
N GLU A 178 13.75 15.28 0.53
CA GLU A 178 13.44 14.16 1.40
C GLU A 178 12.19 14.52 2.18
N LEU A 179 11.08 13.82 1.90
CA LEU A 179 9.84 13.99 2.65
C LEU A 179 9.81 12.99 3.80
N ILE A 180 9.51 13.45 4.99
CA ILE A 180 9.33 12.63 6.17
C ILE A 180 7.83 12.46 6.43
N TRP A 181 7.30 11.28 6.16
CA TRP A 181 5.95 10.96 6.58
C TRP A 181 5.96 10.42 8.01
N ALA A 182 5.58 11.27 8.96
CA ALA A 182 5.52 10.95 10.39
C ALA A 182 4.12 10.47 10.79
N TYR A 183 4.09 9.42 11.63
CA TYR A 183 2.86 8.81 12.15
C TYR A 183 3.08 8.29 13.58
N ASP A 184 2.00 8.05 14.34
CA ASP A 184 2.10 7.61 15.74
C ASP A 184 1.60 6.17 15.95
N TYR A 185 1.89 5.26 15.03
CA TYR A 185 1.51 3.86 15.15
C TYR A 185 2.74 2.94 15.12
N GLY A 186 2.59 1.73 15.67
CA GLY A 186 3.60 0.67 15.57
C GLY A 186 4.70 0.80 16.63
N ALA A 187 5.95 0.77 16.20
CA ALA A 187 7.15 0.51 16.96
C ALA A 187 7.17 1.05 18.41
N LYS A 188 7.51 0.15 19.35
CA LYS A 188 7.78 0.48 20.74
C LYS A 188 9.19 0.00 21.08
N SER A 189 9.96 0.79 21.82
CA SER A 189 11.30 0.40 22.27
C SER A 189 11.63 1.05 23.59
N ARG A 190 12.39 0.32 24.45
CA ARG A 190 12.98 0.84 25.69
C ARG A 190 14.49 1.05 25.56
N ARG A 191 15.10 0.66 24.43
CA ARG A 191 16.55 0.69 24.21
C ARG A 191 16.98 1.67 23.12
N ARG A 192 16.04 2.20 22.33
CA ARG A 192 16.27 3.21 21.28
C ARG A 192 15.00 4.04 21.09
N TRP A 193 15.12 5.14 20.37
CA TRP A 193 13.95 5.91 19.95
C TRP A 193 13.07 5.06 19.03
N PRO A 194 11.76 4.94 19.29
CA PRO A 194 10.84 4.23 18.39
C PRO A 194 10.78 4.93 17.04
N THR A 195 10.98 4.20 15.96
CA THR A 195 10.81 4.73 14.59
C THR A 195 9.34 4.99 14.32
N LYS A 196 9.01 6.21 13.92
CA LYS A 196 7.64 6.70 13.69
C LYS A 196 7.53 7.49 12.40
N HIS A 197 8.32 7.13 11.40
CA HIS A 197 8.28 7.77 10.09
C HIS A 197 8.79 6.83 9.00
N ASP A 198 8.34 7.11 7.79
CA ASP A 198 8.92 6.64 6.56
C ASP A 198 9.52 7.83 5.79
N THR A 199 10.42 7.54 4.87
CA THR A 199 11.12 8.53 4.04
C THR A 199 10.64 8.40 2.61
N ILE A 200 10.32 9.53 1.95
CA ILE A 200 9.99 9.57 0.54
C ILE A 200 11.00 10.48 -0.16
N LEU A 201 11.85 9.89 -1.00
CA LEU A 201 12.84 10.62 -1.79
C LEU A 201 12.21 11.14 -3.06
N VAL A 202 12.36 12.43 -3.34
CA VAL A 202 11.74 13.09 -4.49
C VAL A 202 12.83 13.54 -5.47
N TYR A 203 12.75 13.02 -6.70
CA TYR A 203 13.65 13.34 -7.80
C TYR A 203 12.86 13.78 -9.03
N VAL A 204 13.40 14.71 -9.77
CA VAL A 204 12.84 15.16 -11.05
C VAL A 204 13.72 14.72 -12.21
N LYS A 205 13.11 14.58 -13.40
CA LYS A 205 13.86 14.29 -14.63
C LYS A 205 14.74 15.48 -15.05
N ASN A 206 14.17 16.68 -14.99
CA ASN A 206 14.84 17.92 -15.34
C ASN A 206 14.69 18.93 -14.20
N PRO A 207 15.79 19.35 -13.53
CA PRO A 207 15.70 20.28 -12.39
C PRO A 207 15.30 21.71 -12.79
N ARG A 208 15.26 22.02 -14.09
CA ARG A 208 14.84 23.33 -14.59
C ARG A 208 13.39 23.39 -15.04
N GLU A 209 12.78 22.21 -15.27
CA GLU A 209 11.43 22.13 -15.81
C GLU A 209 10.76 20.85 -15.29
N TYR A 210 9.88 20.98 -14.31
CA TYR A 210 9.12 19.88 -13.74
C TYR A 210 7.76 20.36 -13.26
N VAL A 211 6.81 19.43 -13.14
CA VAL A 211 5.46 19.71 -12.66
C VAL A 211 5.47 19.85 -11.14
N PHE A 212 5.11 21.04 -10.63
CA PHE A 212 4.84 21.28 -9.22
C PHE A 212 3.69 22.26 -9.03
N ASN A 213 2.47 21.76 -8.83
CA ASN A 213 1.24 22.55 -8.73
C ASN A 213 1.00 23.00 -7.29
N SER A 214 1.74 24.01 -6.84
CA SER A 214 1.69 24.48 -5.45
C SER A 214 0.30 24.95 -5.01
N ASP A 215 -0.54 25.40 -5.93
CA ASP A 215 -1.88 25.91 -5.59
C ASP A 215 -2.95 24.80 -5.47
N ASP A 216 -2.69 23.61 -6.02
CA ASP A 216 -3.58 22.46 -5.96
C ASP A 216 -3.37 21.60 -4.69
N ILE A 217 -2.33 21.90 -3.91
CA ILE A 217 -1.99 21.19 -2.68
C ILE A 217 -2.81 21.74 -1.53
N ASP A 218 -3.36 20.83 -0.71
CA ASP A 218 -4.07 21.19 0.51
C ASP A 218 -3.18 22.02 1.43
N ARG A 219 -3.69 23.15 1.91
CA ARG A 219 -2.95 24.07 2.79
C ARG A 219 -3.04 23.61 4.25
N GLU A 220 -1.97 23.87 4.98
CA GLU A 220 -1.90 23.63 6.42
C GLU A 220 -2.00 24.95 7.20
N PRO A 221 -2.62 24.96 8.39
CA PRO A 221 -2.63 26.15 9.23
C PRO A 221 -1.20 26.59 9.62
N TYR A 222 -0.99 27.87 9.78
CA TYR A 222 0.25 28.35 10.40
C TYR A 222 0.26 27.94 11.89
N MET A 223 1.39 27.48 12.39
CA MET A 223 1.56 27.17 13.83
C MET A 223 1.47 28.43 14.71
N ALA A 224 1.85 29.61 14.15
CA ALA A 224 1.77 30.90 14.82
C ALA A 224 1.02 31.90 13.91
N PRO A 225 -0.31 31.80 13.81
CA PRO A 225 -1.11 32.61 12.90
C PRO A 225 -1.04 34.10 13.20
N GLY A 226 -0.75 34.50 14.44
CA GLY A 226 -0.57 35.90 14.84
C GLY A 226 0.70 36.56 14.32
N LEU A 227 1.64 35.80 13.71
CA LEU A 227 2.87 36.33 13.11
C LEU A 227 2.75 36.61 11.61
N VAL A 228 1.58 36.36 11.01
CA VAL A 228 1.31 36.60 9.60
C VAL A 228 0.07 37.48 9.45
N THR A 229 -0.17 37.99 8.23
CA THR A 229 -1.41 38.78 8.00
C THR A 229 -2.64 37.89 8.11
N PRO A 230 -3.82 38.46 8.45
CA PRO A 230 -5.07 37.69 8.56
C PRO A 230 -5.40 36.89 7.29
N GLU A 231 -5.13 37.44 6.11
CA GLU A 231 -5.37 36.79 4.81
C GLU A 231 -4.45 35.57 4.64
N LYS A 232 -3.16 35.69 5.02
CA LYS A 232 -2.23 34.56 5.00
C LYS A 232 -2.62 33.50 6.01
N ALA A 233 -3.02 33.91 7.22
CA ALA A 233 -3.48 32.98 8.25
C ALA A 233 -4.72 32.19 7.78
N ALA A 234 -5.69 32.86 7.15
CA ALA A 234 -6.90 32.25 6.62
C ALA A 234 -6.61 31.31 5.44
N ARG A 235 -5.71 31.69 4.53
CA ARG A 235 -5.31 30.84 3.38
C ARG A 235 -4.53 29.60 3.82
N GLY A 236 -3.76 29.69 4.87
CA GLY A 236 -2.79 28.67 5.27
C GLY A 236 -1.51 28.69 4.45
N LYS A 237 -0.59 27.76 4.74
CA LYS A 237 0.71 27.59 4.08
C LYS A 237 0.78 26.26 3.33
N LEU A 238 1.70 26.13 2.38
CA LEU A 238 2.09 24.83 1.85
C LEU A 238 2.59 23.94 2.98
N PRO A 239 2.28 22.64 2.96
CA PRO A 239 2.94 21.67 3.80
C PRO A 239 4.46 21.76 3.63
N THR A 240 5.17 21.49 4.72
CA THR A 240 6.64 21.36 4.67
C THR A 240 7.02 19.96 4.15
N ASP A 241 8.28 19.61 4.22
CA ASP A 241 8.80 18.29 3.93
C ASP A 241 8.60 17.27 5.08
N VAL A 242 7.99 17.69 6.20
CA VAL A 242 7.55 16.80 7.28
C VAL A 242 6.03 16.75 7.32
N TRP A 243 5.48 15.58 6.95
CA TRP A 243 4.05 15.34 6.89
C TRP A 243 3.57 14.51 8.07
N TRP A 244 2.78 15.12 8.92
CA TRP A 244 2.15 14.40 10.03
C TRP A 244 0.80 13.85 9.57
N HIS A 245 0.76 12.55 9.21
CA HIS A 245 -0.43 11.91 8.68
C HIS A 245 -0.55 10.48 9.24
N THR A 246 -1.76 10.11 9.74
CA THR A 246 -1.96 8.76 10.29
C THR A 246 -1.88 7.68 9.20
N ILE A 247 -1.50 6.47 9.62
CA ILE A 247 -1.66 5.28 8.77
C ILE A 247 -3.16 4.98 8.56
N VAL A 248 -3.47 4.10 7.60
CA VAL A 248 -4.86 3.66 7.35
C VAL A 248 -5.45 3.04 8.61
N PRO A 249 -6.50 3.62 9.20
CA PRO A 249 -7.13 3.09 10.41
C PRO A 249 -7.74 1.71 10.15
N THR A 250 -7.77 0.85 11.19
CA THR A 250 -8.34 -0.50 11.07
C THR A 250 -9.81 -0.50 10.67
N THR A 251 -10.54 0.57 10.97
CA THR A 251 -11.96 0.79 10.66
C THR A 251 -12.16 1.87 9.59
N GLY A 252 -11.09 2.34 8.93
CA GLY A 252 -11.16 3.38 7.91
C GLY A 252 -11.93 2.92 6.67
N ARG A 253 -12.68 3.83 6.05
CA ARG A 253 -13.48 3.54 4.85
C ARG A 253 -12.60 3.12 3.66
N GLU A 254 -11.39 3.69 3.54
CA GLU A 254 -10.43 3.39 2.48
C GLU A 254 -9.74 2.02 2.65
N LYS A 255 -9.96 1.34 3.80
CA LYS A 255 -9.25 0.12 4.12
C LYS A 255 -9.69 -1.06 3.25
N THR A 256 -8.77 -1.57 2.42
CA THR A 256 -9.00 -2.74 1.57
C THR A 256 -8.72 -4.07 2.28
N GLY A 257 -8.00 -4.04 3.40
CA GLY A 257 -7.52 -5.24 4.07
C GLY A 257 -6.14 -5.72 3.58
N TYR A 258 -5.58 -5.13 2.52
CA TYR A 258 -4.23 -5.43 2.07
C TYR A 258 -3.19 -4.99 3.12
N PRO A 259 -2.15 -5.80 3.39
CA PRO A 259 -1.04 -5.38 4.25
C PRO A 259 -0.36 -4.14 3.68
N THR A 260 0.24 -3.32 4.53
CA THR A 260 1.06 -2.16 4.10
C THR A 260 0.35 -1.11 3.24
N GLN A 261 -1.00 -1.13 3.15
CA GLN A 261 -1.76 -0.12 2.42
C GLN A 261 -1.37 1.29 2.85
N LYS A 262 -0.99 2.13 1.87
CA LYS A 262 -0.72 3.55 2.10
C LYS A 262 -2.01 4.36 2.17
N PRO A 263 -2.08 5.43 3.01
CA PRO A 263 -3.26 6.29 3.10
C PRO A 263 -3.45 7.13 1.84
N GLU A 264 -4.70 7.28 1.41
CA GLU A 264 -5.04 8.12 0.25
C GLU A 264 -4.60 9.57 0.41
N GLY A 265 -4.60 10.11 1.63
CA GLY A 265 -4.21 11.48 1.89
C GLY A 265 -2.78 11.80 1.46
N ILE A 266 -1.84 10.87 1.67
CA ILE A 266 -0.44 11.01 1.23
C ILE A 266 -0.37 11.00 -0.30
N LEU A 267 -1.00 10.01 -0.96
CA LEU A 267 -0.98 9.88 -2.42
C LEU A 267 -1.71 11.04 -3.10
N ARG A 268 -2.81 11.54 -2.51
CA ARG A 268 -3.54 12.70 -3.04
C ARG A 268 -2.66 13.96 -3.08
N ARG A 269 -1.85 14.18 -2.04
CA ARG A 269 -0.90 15.29 -1.99
C ARG A 269 0.17 15.14 -3.08
N ILE A 270 0.75 13.95 -3.24
CA ILE A 270 1.75 13.63 -4.27
C ILE A 270 1.19 13.82 -5.68
N VAL A 271 0.04 13.20 -5.98
CA VAL A 271 -0.57 13.24 -7.31
C VAL A 271 -0.96 14.67 -7.71
N ARG A 272 -1.54 15.45 -6.80
CA ARG A 272 -1.87 16.87 -7.07
C ARG A 272 -0.64 17.72 -7.31
N ALA A 273 0.41 17.52 -6.49
CA ALA A 273 1.65 18.29 -6.63
C ALA A 273 2.33 18.06 -7.97
N SER A 274 2.43 16.81 -8.43
CA SER A 274 3.37 16.43 -9.49
C SER A 274 2.71 15.82 -10.72
N SER A 275 1.43 16.13 -10.96
CA SER A 275 0.73 15.77 -12.20
C SER A 275 -0.47 16.68 -12.45
N ARG A 276 -0.94 16.73 -13.70
CA ARG A 276 -2.13 17.47 -14.14
C ARG A 276 -3.23 16.48 -14.52
N PRO A 277 -4.53 16.86 -14.50
CA PRO A 277 -5.58 16.04 -15.10
C PRO A 277 -5.21 15.63 -16.54
N GLY A 278 -5.38 14.35 -16.87
CA GLY A 278 -4.97 13.76 -18.16
C GLY A 278 -3.52 13.26 -18.22
N ASP A 279 -2.68 13.58 -17.24
CA ASP A 279 -1.32 13.04 -17.14
C ASP A 279 -1.35 11.55 -16.73
N ARG A 280 -0.24 10.85 -17.01
CA ARG A 280 -0.07 9.44 -16.69
C ARG A 280 0.77 9.23 -15.43
N VAL A 281 0.29 8.37 -14.55
CA VAL A 281 0.91 7.98 -13.28
C VAL A 281 1.29 6.50 -13.33
N LEU A 282 2.49 6.15 -12.88
CA LEU A 282 2.99 4.78 -12.81
C LEU A 282 3.26 4.37 -11.36
N ASP A 283 2.85 3.16 -11.00
CA ASP A 283 3.24 2.47 -9.77
C ASP A 283 3.64 1.03 -10.07
N LEU A 284 4.94 0.72 -9.92
CA LEU A 284 5.49 -0.61 -10.20
C LEU A 284 5.39 -1.57 -9.00
N PHE A 285 4.87 -1.10 -7.86
CA PHE A 285 4.67 -1.88 -6.63
C PHE A 285 3.29 -1.58 -6.05
N ALA A 286 2.26 -1.76 -6.87
CA ALA A 286 0.94 -1.16 -6.64
C ALA A 286 0.22 -1.66 -5.38
N GLY A 287 0.49 -2.89 -4.91
CA GLY A 287 -0.08 -3.45 -3.70
C GLY A 287 -1.60 -3.34 -3.64
N SER A 288 -2.10 -2.48 -2.77
CA SER A 288 -3.55 -2.22 -2.65
C SER A 288 -4.12 -1.26 -3.71
N GLY A 289 -3.28 -0.73 -4.62
CA GLY A 289 -3.69 0.18 -5.67
C GLY A 289 -4.09 1.58 -5.21
N THR A 290 -3.58 2.05 -4.05
CA THR A 290 -3.93 3.39 -3.55
C THR A 290 -3.54 4.48 -4.54
N THR A 291 -2.36 4.37 -5.17
CA THR A 291 -1.87 5.31 -6.18
C THR A 291 -2.86 5.43 -7.35
N GLY A 292 -3.30 4.31 -7.91
CA GLY A 292 -4.24 4.28 -9.02
C GLY A 292 -5.63 4.81 -8.66
N ALA A 293 -6.15 4.43 -7.50
CA ALA A 293 -7.45 4.91 -7.04
C ALA A 293 -7.47 6.44 -6.87
N VAL A 294 -6.39 7.00 -6.30
CA VAL A 294 -6.25 8.45 -6.14
C VAL A 294 -6.01 9.14 -7.48
N ALA A 295 -5.15 8.60 -8.35
CA ALA A 295 -4.86 9.16 -9.67
C ALA A 295 -6.15 9.24 -10.51
N SER A 296 -6.87 8.12 -10.63
CA SER A 296 -8.13 8.05 -11.36
C SER A 296 -9.18 9.02 -10.82
N ALA A 297 -9.39 9.06 -9.49
CA ALA A 297 -10.33 9.98 -8.86
C ALA A 297 -9.99 11.47 -9.10
N LEU A 298 -8.75 11.78 -9.42
CA LEU A 298 -8.28 13.12 -9.75
C LEU A 298 -8.17 13.37 -11.26
N GLY A 299 -8.66 12.46 -12.12
CA GLY A 299 -8.64 12.58 -13.56
C GLY A 299 -7.28 12.31 -14.22
N ARG A 300 -6.39 11.54 -13.57
CA ARG A 300 -5.12 11.06 -14.12
C ARG A 300 -5.24 9.62 -14.55
N ASP A 301 -4.60 9.25 -15.64
CA ASP A 301 -4.50 7.85 -16.03
C ASP A 301 -3.44 7.14 -15.20
N ALA A 302 -3.71 5.89 -14.81
CA ALA A 302 -2.79 5.14 -13.97
C ALA A 302 -2.42 3.79 -14.60
N VAL A 303 -1.14 3.43 -14.51
CA VAL A 303 -0.64 2.08 -14.79
C VAL A 303 -0.10 1.51 -13.48
N LEU A 304 -0.66 0.39 -13.07
CA LEU A 304 -0.38 -0.29 -11.80
C LEU A 304 0.17 -1.68 -12.09
N VAL A 305 1.31 -2.01 -11.52
CA VAL A 305 1.97 -3.30 -11.72
C VAL A 305 2.18 -3.98 -10.37
N ASP A 306 1.83 -5.25 -10.30
CA ASP A 306 2.12 -6.11 -9.14
C ASP A 306 2.18 -7.57 -9.61
N ASP A 307 3.10 -8.36 -9.09
CA ASP A 307 3.21 -9.78 -9.40
C ASP A 307 2.29 -10.65 -8.51
N ASN A 308 1.84 -10.08 -7.37
CA ASN A 308 1.01 -10.79 -6.40
C ASN A 308 -0.46 -10.84 -6.86
N PRO A 309 -1.02 -12.03 -7.14
CA PRO A 309 -2.43 -12.17 -7.57
C PRO A 309 -3.43 -11.59 -6.55
N GLU A 310 -3.07 -11.59 -5.26
CA GLU A 310 -3.94 -11.00 -4.22
C GLU A 310 -3.96 -9.48 -4.32
N ALA A 311 -2.84 -8.83 -4.62
CA ALA A 311 -2.78 -7.39 -4.89
C ALA A 311 -3.68 -7.05 -6.09
N VAL A 312 -3.55 -7.78 -7.18
CA VAL A 312 -4.37 -7.61 -8.39
C VAL A 312 -5.86 -7.76 -8.06
N ARG A 313 -6.23 -8.79 -7.30
CA ARG A 313 -7.62 -8.98 -6.86
C ARG A 313 -8.13 -7.80 -6.02
N VAL A 314 -7.32 -7.29 -5.09
CA VAL A 314 -7.69 -6.14 -4.26
C VAL A 314 -7.85 -4.88 -5.11
N MET A 315 -6.95 -4.64 -6.04
CA MET A 315 -7.03 -3.51 -6.99
C MET A 315 -8.28 -3.58 -7.85
N THR A 316 -8.61 -4.74 -8.40
CA THR A 316 -9.80 -4.95 -9.23
C THR A 316 -11.10 -4.67 -8.46
N VAL A 317 -11.18 -5.10 -7.19
CA VAL A 317 -12.34 -4.79 -6.34
C VAL A 317 -12.44 -3.30 -6.02
N ARG A 318 -11.29 -2.65 -5.78
CA ARG A 318 -11.22 -1.22 -5.47
C ARG A 318 -11.55 -0.33 -6.67
N MET A 319 -11.15 -0.76 -7.86
CA MET A 319 -11.30 -0.03 -9.13
C MET A 319 -11.97 -0.92 -10.17
N PRO A 320 -13.30 -1.14 -10.08
CA PRO A 320 -14.01 -2.06 -10.97
C PRO A 320 -14.06 -1.60 -12.44
N HIS A 321 -13.68 -0.36 -12.73
CA HIS A 321 -13.57 0.21 -14.07
C HIS A 321 -12.18 0.00 -14.70
N ALA A 322 -11.22 -0.56 -13.95
CA ALA A 322 -9.87 -0.78 -14.45
C ALA A 322 -9.81 -1.92 -15.48
N GLU A 323 -8.98 -1.75 -16.49
CA GLU A 323 -8.56 -2.83 -17.39
C GLU A 323 -7.51 -3.69 -16.69
N VAL A 324 -7.70 -5.01 -16.69
CA VAL A 324 -6.78 -5.95 -16.04
C VAL A 324 -6.17 -6.85 -17.10
N ALA A 325 -4.85 -6.94 -17.12
CA ALA A 325 -4.09 -7.80 -18.01
C ALA A 325 -3.04 -8.61 -17.24
N ALA A 326 -2.76 -9.83 -17.68
CA ALA A 326 -1.55 -10.56 -17.31
C ALA A 326 -0.46 -10.21 -18.32
N PHE A 327 0.77 -10.08 -17.83
CA PHE A 327 1.95 -9.92 -18.65
C PHE A 327 2.56 -11.30 -18.85
N ASP A 328 2.46 -11.82 -20.06
CA ASP A 328 3.11 -13.08 -20.47
C ASP A 328 4.50 -12.73 -21.02
N GLU A 329 5.54 -13.32 -20.44
CA GLU A 329 6.93 -13.15 -20.89
C GLU A 329 7.20 -13.78 -22.27
#